data_8c8dfe0edd70ad1e2bf8683804abd4d1
#
_entry.id   8c8dfe0edd70ad1e2bf8683804abd4d1
#
_cell.length_a   1.000
_cell.length_b   1.000
_cell.length_c   1.000
_cell.angle_alpha   90.00
_cell.angle_beta   90.00
_cell.angle_gamma   90.00
#
_symmetry.space_group_name_H-M   'P 1'
#
loop_
_entity.id
_entity.type
_entity.pdbx_description
1 polymer ?
#
loop_
_entity_poly.entity_id
_entity_poly.type
_entity_poly.pdbx_seq_one_letter_code
_entity_poly.pdbx_strand_id
1 'polypeptide(L)'
;MRVWLPDTQAPGLAMTRSIGDRLVREIGVIPDPSIYHIGLSPEDKFIIVGSDGLFEYLEMNEVSEIVSKHLESGDMKQACEDMIHASKTKWTEE
;
A
#
# COMPACT_ATOMS: atom_id res chain seq x y z
N MET A 1 -15.85 -5.02 0.85
CA MET A 1 -16.53 -4.44 2.03
C MET A 1 -16.04 -3.02 2.28
N ARG A 2 -16.94 -2.11 2.57
CA ARG A 2 -16.63 -0.71 2.89
C ARG A 2 -17.44 -0.24 4.09
N VAL A 3 -16.94 0.75 4.79
CA VAL A 3 -17.63 1.34 5.95
C VAL A 3 -18.39 2.59 5.50
N TRP A 4 -19.69 2.62 5.78
CA TRP A 4 -20.58 3.70 5.41
C TRP A 4 -21.26 4.26 6.66
N LEU A 5 -21.61 5.57 6.63
CA LEU A 5 -22.53 6.09 7.60
C LEU A 5 -23.93 5.50 7.37
N PRO A 6 -24.72 5.26 8.43
CA PRO A 6 -26.06 4.72 8.26
C PRO A 6 -26.90 5.56 7.30
N ASP A 7 -27.61 4.90 6.40
CA ASP A 7 -28.53 5.52 5.44
C ASP A 7 -27.88 6.52 4.46
N THR A 8 -26.56 6.44 4.29
CA THR A 8 -25.83 7.32 3.36
C THR A 8 -24.83 6.51 2.51
N GLN A 9 -24.29 7.16 1.49
CA GLN A 9 -23.24 6.58 0.66
C GLN A 9 -21.87 7.26 0.93
N ALA A 10 -21.68 7.76 2.13
CA ALA A 10 -20.44 8.43 2.54
C ALA A 10 -19.93 7.80 3.84
N PRO A 11 -18.62 7.75 4.05
CA PRO A 11 -17.56 8.00 3.08
C PRO A 11 -17.20 6.76 2.23
N GLY A 12 -17.74 5.57 2.50
CA GLY A 12 -17.40 4.34 1.80
C GLY A 12 -15.97 3.88 2.08
N LEU A 13 -15.55 3.94 3.33
CA LEU A 13 -14.20 3.55 3.75
C LEU A 13 -14.01 2.05 3.63
N ALA A 14 -12.95 1.63 2.94
CA ALA A 14 -12.64 0.21 2.72
C ALA A 14 -11.88 -0.44 3.89
N MET A 15 -11.58 0.32 4.95
CA MET A 15 -10.82 -0.12 6.11
C MET A 15 -11.61 0.14 7.39
N THR A 16 -11.30 -0.61 8.46
CA THR A 16 -11.94 -0.44 9.75
C THR A 16 -11.16 0.47 10.70
N ARG A 17 -9.94 0.87 10.30
CA ARG A 17 -9.10 1.78 11.08
C ARG A 17 -8.52 2.84 10.19
N SER A 18 -8.42 4.05 10.71
CA SER A 18 -7.87 5.17 9.97
C SER A 18 -7.48 6.30 10.91
N ILE A 19 -6.45 7.04 10.55
CA ILE A 19 -6.11 8.29 11.22
C ILE A 19 -6.96 9.38 10.57
N GLY A 20 -7.75 10.07 11.37
CA GLY A 20 -8.73 11.01 10.85
C GLY A 20 -10.06 10.33 10.55
N ASP A 21 -10.60 10.53 9.36
CA ASP A 21 -11.90 9.98 8.94
C ASP A 21 -12.98 10.12 10.00
N ARG A 22 -13.16 11.34 10.49
CA ARG A 22 -14.06 11.64 11.62
C ARG A 22 -15.52 11.27 11.37
N LEU A 23 -15.94 11.25 10.12
CA LEU A 23 -17.29 10.89 9.72
C LEU A 23 -17.70 9.49 10.21
N VAL A 24 -16.77 8.56 10.31
CA VAL A 24 -17.04 7.16 10.65
C VAL A 24 -16.49 6.77 12.03
N ARG A 25 -15.89 7.72 12.74
CA ARG A 25 -15.34 7.44 14.08
C ARG A 25 -16.42 6.99 15.06
N GLU A 26 -17.60 7.57 14.99
CA GLU A 26 -18.71 7.23 15.88
C GLU A 26 -19.29 5.84 15.62
N ILE A 27 -19.08 5.27 14.44
CA ILE A 27 -19.59 3.95 14.09
C ILE A 27 -18.51 2.85 14.13
N GLY A 28 -17.38 3.15 14.78
CA GLY A 28 -16.40 2.12 15.12
C GLY A 28 -15.09 2.15 14.39
N VAL A 29 -14.87 3.12 13.50
CA VAL A 29 -13.55 3.28 12.87
C VAL A 29 -12.63 3.96 13.88
N ILE A 30 -11.52 3.31 14.20
CA ILE A 30 -10.58 3.77 15.23
C ILE A 30 -9.21 4.07 14.61
N PRO A 31 -8.42 4.98 15.22
CA PRO A 31 -7.08 5.30 14.72
C PRO A 31 -5.99 4.34 15.20
N ASP A 32 -6.30 3.43 16.11
CA ASP A 32 -5.32 2.55 16.73
C ASP A 32 -4.64 1.67 15.68
N PRO A 33 -3.30 1.68 15.56
CA PRO A 33 -2.62 0.88 14.56
C PRO A 33 -2.46 -0.57 15.01
N SER A 34 -2.27 -1.45 14.05
CA SER A 34 -1.72 -2.77 14.33
C SER A 34 -0.20 -2.66 14.28
N ILE A 35 0.47 -3.22 15.28
CA ILE A 35 1.93 -3.12 15.39
C ILE A 35 2.54 -4.51 15.29
N TYR A 36 3.53 -4.65 14.41
CA TYR A 36 4.26 -5.89 14.22
C TYR A 36 5.75 -5.65 14.39
N HIS A 37 6.42 -6.55 15.11
CA HIS A 37 7.86 -6.54 15.24
C HIS A 37 8.45 -7.64 14.37
N ILE A 38 9.35 -7.27 13.48
CA ILE A 38 10.01 -8.21 12.59
C ILE A 38 11.52 -8.05 12.76
N GLY A 39 12.20 -9.15 13.11
CA GLY A 39 13.65 -9.16 13.17
C GLY A 39 14.23 -9.21 11.77
N LEU A 40 15.12 -8.29 11.45
CA LEU A 40 15.80 -8.30 10.16
C LEU A 40 16.91 -9.36 10.14
N SER A 41 17.01 -10.08 9.03
CA SER A 41 18.03 -11.09 8.82
C SER A 41 18.95 -10.68 7.65
N PRO A 42 20.15 -11.27 7.52
CA PRO A 42 21.01 -10.98 6.36
C PRO A 42 20.40 -11.36 5.01
N GLU A 43 19.35 -12.17 5.01
CA GLU A 43 18.64 -12.57 3.80
C GLU A 43 17.66 -11.52 3.32
N ASP A 44 17.27 -10.60 4.18
CA ASP A 44 16.39 -9.50 3.82
C ASP A 44 17.18 -8.49 2.98
N LYS A 45 16.72 -8.22 1.78
CA LYS A 45 17.46 -7.40 0.82
C LYS A 45 16.94 -5.97 0.72
N PHE A 46 15.63 -5.77 0.90
CA PHE A 46 15.02 -4.45 0.78
C PHE A 46 13.68 -4.41 1.51
N ILE A 47 13.21 -3.20 1.77
CA ILE A 47 11.88 -2.94 2.34
C ILE A 47 11.12 -2.06 1.37
N ILE A 48 9.86 -2.37 1.16
CA ILE A 48 8.97 -1.57 0.32
C ILE A 48 7.84 -1.04 1.18
N VAL A 49 7.63 0.27 1.11
CA VAL A 49 6.49 0.94 1.74
C VAL A 49 5.70 1.61 0.63
N GLY A 50 4.45 1.25 0.49
CA GLY A 50 3.62 1.78 -0.58
C GLY A 50 2.16 1.87 -0.19
N SER A 51 1.42 2.61 -1.01
CA SER A 51 -0.03 2.73 -0.87
C SER A 51 -0.75 1.65 -1.67
N ASP A 52 -2.08 1.65 -1.60
CA ASP A 52 -2.90 0.76 -2.41
C ASP A 52 -2.74 1.02 -3.91
N GLY A 53 -2.37 2.24 -4.31
CA GLY A 53 -2.05 2.54 -5.71
C GLY A 53 -0.93 1.68 -6.28
N LEU A 54 -0.04 1.18 -5.42
CA LEU A 54 0.99 0.23 -5.82
C LEU A 54 0.51 -1.22 -5.70
N PHE A 55 0.03 -1.60 -4.52
CA PHE A 55 -0.24 -3.01 -4.19
C PHE A 55 -1.54 -3.55 -4.78
N GLU A 56 -2.44 -2.70 -5.19
CA GLU A 56 -3.67 -3.11 -5.87
C GLU A 56 -3.38 -3.59 -7.30
N TYR A 57 -2.38 -3.01 -7.96
CA TYR A 57 -2.08 -3.28 -9.37
C TYR A 57 -0.86 -4.17 -9.60
N LEU A 58 0.06 -4.22 -8.65
CA LEU A 58 1.27 -5.03 -8.78
C LEU A 58 1.28 -6.18 -7.79
N GLU A 59 1.61 -7.37 -8.28
CA GLU A 59 1.82 -8.53 -7.42
C GLU A 59 3.22 -8.47 -6.80
N MET A 60 3.40 -9.20 -5.70
CA MET A 60 4.67 -9.16 -4.96
C MET A 60 5.87 -9.64 -5.79
N ASN A 61 5.68 -10.62 -6.66
CA ASN A 61 6.75 -11.08 -7.53
C ASN A 61 7.14 -10.04 -8.58
N GLU A 62 6.18 -9.26 -9.08
CA GLU A 62 6.47 -8.17 -10.02
C GLU A 62 7.29 -7.07 -9.34
N VAL A 63 6.92 -6.71 -8.12
CA VAL A 63 7.62 -5.72 -7.31
C VAL A 63 9.05 -6.19 -7.04
N SER A 64 9.21 -7.45 -6.65
CA SER A 64 10.53 -8.03 -6.38
C SER A 64 11.43 -8.03 -7.60
N GLU A 65 10.89 -8.35 -8.78
CA GLU A 65 11.66 -8.30 -10.02
C GLU A 65 12.15 -6.89 -10.34
N ILE A 66 11.29 -5.91 -10.21
CA ILE A 66 11.65 -4.50 -10.50
C ILE A 66 12.76 -4.03 -9.56
N VAL A 67 12.61 -4.27 -8.27
CA VAL A 67 13.61 -3.85 -7.28
C VAL A 67 14.92 -4.61 -7.46
N SER A 68 14.85 -5.90 -7.74
CA SER A 68 16.04 -6.74 -7.90
C SER A 68 16.95 -6.27 -9.04
N LYS A 69 16.39 -5.69 -10.08
CA LYS A 69 17.17 -5.13 -11.20
C LYS A 69 18.08 -3.99 -10.76
N HIS A 70 17.74 -3.30 -9.68
CA HIS A 70 18.48 -2.13 -9.21
C HIS A 70 19.26 -2.36 -7.93
N LEU A 71 19.23 -3.59 -7.38
CA LEU A 71 19.93 -3.88 -6.11
C LEU A 71 21.44 -3.71 -6.19
N GLU A 72 22.06 -4.17 -7.28
CA GLU A 72 23.51 -4.08 -7.44
C GLU A 72 23.99 -2.64 -7.61
N SER A 73 23.25 -1.83 -8.36
CA SER A 73 23.59 -0.43 -8.56
C SER A 73 23.21 0.44 -7.37
N GLY A 74 22.28 -0.01 -6.54
CA GLY A 74 21.76 0.76 -5.42
C GLY A 74 20.86 1.92 -5.82
N ASP A 75 20.41 1.98 -7.07
CA ASP A 75 19.57 3.07 -7.56
C ASP A 75 18.11 2.83 -7.19
N MET A 76 17.82 3.07 -5.92
CA MET A 76 16.46 2.87 -5.39
C MET A 76 15.46 3.89 -5.92
N LYS A 77 15.93 5.06 -6.31
CA LYS A 77 15.07 6.07 -6.94
C LYS A 77 14.51 5.55 -8.26
N GLN A 78 15.35 4.96 -9.10
CA GLN A 78 14.92 4.39 -10.37
C GLN A 78 13.99 3.19 -10.14
N ALA A 79 14.25 2.37 -9.12
CA ALA A 79 13.36 1.28 -8.76
C ALA A 79 11.96 1.80 -8.41
N CYS A 80 11.87 2.86 -7.63
CA CYS A 80 10.58 3.49 -7.29
C CYS A 80 9.87 4.04 -8.53
N GLU A 81 10.60 4.71 -9.41
CA GLU A 81 10.02 5.24 -10.65
C GLU A 81 9.49 4.13 -11.55
N ASP A 82 10.21 3.04 -11.66
CA ASP A 82 9.80 1.88 -12.46
C ASP A 82 8.54 1.22 -11.89
N MET A 83 8.45 1.12 -10.57
CA MET A 83 7.25 0.58 -9.90
C MET A 83 6.03 1.48 -10.13
N ILE A 84 6.21 2.77 -10.01
CA ILE A 84 5.14 3.75 -10.24
C ILE A 84 4.67 3.67 -11.69
N HIS A 85 5.59 3.60 -12.63
CA HIS A 85 5.26 3.48 -14.05
C HIS A 85 4.48 2.20 -14.35
N ALA A 86 4.92 1.07 -13.82
CA ALA A 86 4.24 -0.21 -14.00
C ALA A 86 2.84 -0.20 -13.41
N SER A 87 2.68 0.40 -12.24
CA SER A 87 1.39 0.52 -11.57
C SER A 87 0.42 1.41 -12.38
N LYS A 88 0.89 2.55 -12.86
CA LYS A 88 0.09 3.45 -13.69
C LYS A 88 -0.33 2.81 -15.00
N THR A 89 0.54 2.04 -15.61
CA THR A 89 0.24 1.33 -16.86
C THR A 89 -0.92 0.36 -16.66
N LYS A 90 -0.89 -0.41 -15.59
CA LYS A 90 -1.98 -1.33 -15.27
C LYS A 90 -3.27 -0.61 -14.92
N TRP A 91 -3.18 0.50 -14.23
CA TRP A 91 -4.35 1.31 -13.88
C TRP A 91 -5.06 1.84 -15.12
N THR A 92 -4.31 2.30 -16.11
CA THR A 92 -4.90 2.83 -17.34
C THR A 92 -5.44 1.75 -18.29
N GLU A 93 -5.02 0.51 -18.12
CA GLU A 93 -5.53 -0.63 -18.89
C GLU A 93 -6.89 -1.13 -18.39
N GLU A 94 -7.29 -0.73 -17.20
CA GLU A 94 -8.60 -1.01 -16.64
C GLU A 94 -9.57 0.11 -17.03
#